data_a31986c79ee85c19204ee9c6f8a5ab7a
#
_entry.id   a31986c79ee85c19204ee9c6f8a5ab7a
#
_cell.length_a   1.000
_cell.length_b   1.000
_cell.length_c   1.000
_cell.angle_alpha   90.00
_cell.angle_beta   90.00
_cell.angle_gamma   90.00
#
_symmetry.space_group_name_H-M   'P 1'
#
loop_
_entity.id
_entity.type
_entity.pdbx_description
1 polymer ?
#
loop_
_entity_poly.entity_id
_entity_poly.type
_entity_poly.pdbx_seq_one_letter_code
_entity_poly.pdbx_strand_id
1 'polypeptide(L)'
;MFSTFARIFLQRTLYSTTFTNNTSIFRCIKTIAPSIDQWSNPFSGKGSCGRSVPNDDYFATIHHVSNIVRRDIYLERTLNKMHISRIVNSELVYRVLRSCCQHGIESFRFFNWARTQHPQYDPTTVEFEELLKTLARTAHWETMWKVVQQMKAQNIPISPSIVSFIIEHYGKRGLIDQAVELFNRLKNFGCSQTTEVYNAMLFALCEVKNFQGAYALIRRMIRKGTVPDKLTYSILVNGWCSAGKMREAQEFLEEMSRKGFNPPVRGRDLLIDGLLSAGYLESAKGLVRKMTKEGFVPDVGTFNSLAEAICKTGEIDFCIDLFNDVCRLGLCSDIETYKIVITAAAKADRIDEAFQILHRSIEAGHRPFPSLYAPILKAFFRRGQFDDAFSFFSDMKVKGHPPNRPLYTMLIKMCSRGGRFVEASNYLVEMTELNLLPMSRSFDMVTDGLKNCGKHDLAKRIEQLEISVKGI
;
A
#
# COMPACT_ATOMS: atom_id res chain seq x y z
N MET A 1 -35.87 17.94 25.37
CA MET A 1 -34.40 18.10 25.45
C MET A 1 -33.63 16.90 24.88
N PHE A 2 -34.13 16.23 23.84
CA PHE A 2 -33.45 15.05 23.22
C PHE A 2 -33.13 15.22 21.75
N SER A 3 -33.23 16.45 21.19
CA SER A 3 -33.01 16.65 19.73
C SER A 3 -31.71 17.39 19.38
N THR A 4 -30.96 17.89 20.34
CA THR A 4 -29.74 18.68 20.09
C THR A 4 -28.44 17.86 20.16
N PHE A 5 -28.46 16.69 20.80
CA PHE A 5 -27.28 15.82 20.90
C PHE A 5 -27.07 14.96 19.65
N ALA A 6 -28.11 14.65 18.90
CA ALA A 6 -28.01 13.83 17.68
C ALA A 6 -27.41 14.58 16.48
N ARG A 7 -27.49 15.91 16.45
CA ARG A 7 -26.92 16.73 15.35
C ARG A 7 -25.43 16.99 15.48
N ILE A 8 -24.88 16.93 16.70
CA ILE A 8 -23.44 17.16 16.93
C ILE A 8 -22.64 15.86 16.65
N PHE A 9 -23.29 14.69 16.77
CA PHE A 9 -22.63 13.41 16.51
C PHE A 9 -22.53 13.09 15.00
N LEU A 10 -23.46 13.55 14.19
CA LEU A 10 -23.46 13.34 12.73
C LEU A 10 -22.51 14.29 11.96
N GLN A 11 -22.15 15.45 12.54
CA GLN A 11 -21.17 16.34 11.92
C GLN A 11 -19.71 16.00 12.21
N ARG A 12 -19.42 15.17 13.24
CA ARG A 12 -18.06 14.71 13.56
C ARG A 12 -17.65 13.42 12.83
N THR A 13 -18.61 12.65 12.33
CA THR A 13 -18.33 11.40 11.60
C THR A 13 -18.05 11.61 10.09
N LEU A 14 -18.31 12.79 9.55
CA LEU A 14 -18.04 13.10 8.14
C LEU A 14 -16.66 13.74 7.87
N TYR A 15 -15.89 14.06 8.93
CA TYR A 15 -14.54 14.64 8.77
C TYR A 15 -13.40 13.67 9.13
N SER A 16 -13.68 12.43 9.50
CA SER A 16 -12.65 11.45 9.89
C SER A 16 -12.32 10.39 8.83
N THR A 17 -12.91 10.45 7.64
CA THR A 17 -12.69 9.43 6.59
C THR A 17 -11.74 9.82 5.46
N THR A 18 -11.00 10.93 5.58
CA THR A 18 -10.09 11.37 4.52
C THR A 18 -8.60 11.41 4.88
N PHE A 19 -8.17 10.82 6.02
CA PHE A 19 -6.75 10.86 6.42
C PHE A 19 -6.17 9.52 6.87
N THR A 20 -6.41 8.44 6.13
CA THR A 20 -5.72 7.16 6.40
C THR A 20 -5.18 6.51 5.12
N ASN A 21 -4.39 7.23 4.33
CA ASN A 21 -3.70 6.57 3.21
C ASN A 21 -2.33 7.20 2.86
N ASN A 22 -1.51 7.53 3.87
CA ASN A 22 -0.15 8.00 3.59
C ASN A 22 0.98 7.22 4.27
N THR A 23 0.70 6.03 4.81
CA THR A 23 1.76 5.12 5.31
C THR A 23 2.33 4.19 4.22
N SER A 24 1.89 4.32 2.97
CA SER A 24 2.29 3.41 1.88
C SER A 24 3.50 3.87 1.04
N ILE A 25 4.05 5.06 1.26
CA ILE A 25 5.16 5.57 0.43
C ILE A 25 6.46 4.82 0.70
N PHE A 26 6.67 4.29 1.90
CA PHE A 26 7.87 3.49 2.22
C PHE A 26 7.75 1.99 1.94
N ARG A 27 6.54 1.45 1.76
CA ARG A 27 6.35 0.05 1.31
C ARG A 27 6.50 -0.16 -0.19
N CYS A 28 6.54 0.91 -0.98
CA CYS A 28 6.64 0.82 -2.45
C CYS A 28 8.04 0.48 -3.00
N ILE A 29 9.05 0.22 -2.15
CA ILE A 29 10.40 -0.12 -2.64
C ILE A 29 10.62 -1.62 -2.85
N LYS A 30 9.70 -2.51 -2.38
CA LYS A 30 9.91 -3.97 -2.51
C LYS A 30 8.67 -4.75 -2.94
N THR A 31 8.02 -4.61 -3.90
CA THR A 31 6.88 -5.37 -4.49
C THR A 31 5.75 -4.45 -4.90
N ILE A 32 5.73 -4.07 -6.14
CA ILE A 32 4.53 -3.54 -6.76
C ILE A 32 4.25 -4.26 -8.06
N ALA A 33 3.27 -5.15 -8.00
CA ALA A 33 2.25 -5.22 -9.02
C ALA A 33 1.00 -4.61 -8.36
N PRO A 34 0.53 -3.43 -8.75
CA PRO A 34 -0.72 -2.92 -8.22
C PRO A 34 -1.89 -3.65 -8.86
N SER A 35 -2.82 -4.10 -8.02
CA SER A 35 -4.15 -4.55 -8.44
C SER A 35 -4.88 -3.40 -9.16
N ILE A 36 -5.58 -3.74 -10.23
CA ILE A 36 -6.10 -2.84 -11.28
C ILE A 36 -7.31 -1.97 -10.84
N ASP A 37 -7.78 -2.05 -9.59
CA ASP A 37 -9.14 -1.63 -9.20
C ASP A 37 -9.29 -0.28 -8.47
N GLN A 38 -8.25 0.58 -8.41
CA GLN A 38 -8.38 1.90 -7.74
C GLN A 38 -7.77 3.05 -8.54
N TRP A 39 -8.40 3.41 -9.66
CA TRP A 39 -7.92 4.52 -10.47
C TRP A 39 -9.02 5.51 -10.80
N SER A 40 -8.94 6.71 -10.23
CA SER A 40 -9.69 7.85 -10.72
C SER A 40 -9.19 8.23 -12.12
N ASN A 41 -10.09 8.27 -13.08
CA ASN A 41 -9.83 8.60 -14.48
C ASN A 41 -9.51 10.11 -14.59
N PRO A 42 -8.30 10.53 -15.01
CA PRO A 42 -7.97 11.95 -15.12
C PRO A 42 -8.70 12.68 -16.25
N PHE A 43 -9.49 11.96 -17.08
CA PHE A 43 -10.21 12.51 -18.23
C PHE A 43 -11.72 12.70 -18.01
N SER A 44 -12.21 12.81 -16.79
CA SER A 44 -13.65 13.11 -16.52
C SER A 44 -14.02 14.58 -16.78
N GLY A 45 -13.59 15.14 -17.87
CA GLY A 45 -14.02 16.45 -18.39
C GLY A 45 -15.03 16.28 -19.52
N LYS A 46 -16.24 16.85 -19.39
CA LYS A 46 -17.29 16.83 -20.39
C LYS A 46 -16.82 17.39 -21.73
N GLY A 47 -16.68 16.52 -22.73
CA GLY A 47 -16.48 16.89 -24.12
C GLY A 47 -17.17 15.86 -25.02
N SER A 48 -18.17 16.30 -25.74
CA SER A 48 -19.14 15.51 -26.50
C SER A 48 -18.56 14.83 -27.75
N CYS A 49 -19.15 13.68 -28.05
CA CYS A 49 -19.29 13.02 -29.34
C CYS A 49 -18.16 12.10 -29.82
N GLY A 50 -18.39 10.80 -29.70
CA GLY A 50 -17.67 9.73 -30.38
C GLY A 50 -18.13 8.37 -29.84
N ARG A 51 -18.72 7.53 -30.67
CA ARG A 51 -19.33 6.23 -30.36
C ARG A 51 -18.59 5.45 -29.27
N SER A 52 -19.29 5.08 -28.20
CA SER A 52 -18.82 4.18 -27.14
C SER A 52 -18.55 2.79 -27.73
N VAL A 53 -17.29 2.42 -27.86
CA VAL A 53 -16.84 1.04 -28.08
C VAL A 53 -17.08 0.28 -26.76
N PRO A 54 -17.58 -0.97 -26.79
CA PRO A 54 -17.74 -1.77 -25.56
C PRO A 54 -16.45 -1.86 -24.78
N ASN A 55 -16.50 -1.71 -23.46
CA ASN A 55 -15.34 -1.55 -22.58
C ASN A 55 -14.31 -2.69 -22.70
N ASP A 56 -14.72 -3.92 -22.97
CA ASP A 56 -13.85 -5.10 -23.07
C ASP A 56 -12.92 -5.07 -24.29
N ASP A 57 -13.41 -4.64 -25.46
CA ASP A 57 -12.61 -4.56 -26.69
C ASP A 57 -11.53 -3.48 -26.62
N TYR A 58 -11.78 -2.40 -25.88
CA TYR A 58 -10.82 -1.32 -25.71
C TYR A 58 -9.64 -1.73 -24.83
N PHE A 59 -9.91 -2.46 -23.71
CA PHE A 59 -8.85 -3.01 -22.87
C PHE A 59 -8.01 -4.07 -23.57
N ALA A 60 -8.64 -4.92 -24.38
CA ALA A 60 -7.94 -5.89 -25.21
C ALA A 60 -6.99 -5.20 -26.20
N THR A 61 -7.43 -4.09 -26.80
CA THR A 61 -6.60 -3.28 -27.71
C THR A 61 -5.40 -2.66 -27.00
N ILE A 62 -5.59 -2.07 -25.80
CA ILE A 62 -4.48 -1.52 -25.00
C ILE A 62 -3.46 -2.60 -24.66
N HIS A 63 -3.94 -3.77 -24.22
CA HIS A 63 -3.05 -4.89 -23.90
C HIS A 63 -2.28 -5.37 -25.13
N HIS A 64 -2.92 -5.46 -26.27
CA HIS A 64 -2.31 -5.88 -27.53
C HIS A 64 -1.23 -4.89 -28.00
N VAL A 65 -1.56 -3.59 -28.03
CA VAL A 65 -0.61 -2.52 -28.37
C VAL A 65 0.57 -2.51 -27.40
N SER A 66 0.30 -2.65 -26.09
CA SER A 66 1.37 -2.71 -25.08
C SER A 66 2.32 -3.90 -25.28
N ASN A 67 1.81 -5.06 -25.73
CA ASN A 67 2.63 -6.21 -26.04
C ASN A 67 3.50 -5.99 -27.29
N ILE A 68 2.97 -5.31 -28.30
CA ILE A 68 3.74 -4.91 -29.49
C ILE A 68 4.87 -3.97 -29.06
N VAL A 69 4.57 -2.93 -28.26
CA VAL A 69 5.58 -1.97 -27.77
C VAL A 69 6.70 -2.67 -27.01
N ARG A 70 6.38 -3.69 -26.21
CA ARG A 70 7.38 -4.40 -25.39
C ARG A 70 8.27 -5.37 -26.15
N ARG A 71 7.80 -5.94 -27.25
CA ARG A 71 8.42 -7.13 -27.88
C ARG A 71 8.80 -6.95 -29.33
N ASP A 72 8.23 -5.99 -30.02
CA ASP A 72 8.41 -5.87 -31.46
C ASP A 72 9.54 -4.90 -31.85
N ILE A 73 10.54 -5.41 -32.53
CA ILE A 73 11.64 -4.62 -33.06
C ILE A 73 11.15 -3.68 -34.19
N TYR A 74 10.15 -4.11 -34.97
CA TYR A 74 9.55 -3.36 -36.09
C TYR A 74 8.24 -2.66 -35.67
N LEU A 75 8.19 -2.14 -34.46
CA LEU A 75 7.05 -1.53 -33.78
C LEU A 75 6.19 -0.68 -34.74
N GLU A 76 6.78 0.28 -35.44
CA GLU A 76 6.07 1.24 -36.27
C GLU A 76 5.38 0.55 -37.45
N ARG A 77 6.04 -0.45 -38.08
CA ARG A 77 5.48 -1.23 -39.22
C ARG A 77 4.29 -2.07 -38.74
N THR A 78 4.41 -2.71 -37.58
CA THR A 78 3.36 -3.57 -37.02
C THR A 78 2.14 -2.75 -36.65
N LEU A 79 2.31 -1.60 -35.98
CA LEU A 79 1.24 -0.70 -35.65
C LEU A 79 0.50 -0.15 -36.85
N ASN A 80 1.24 0.20 -37.91
CA ASN A 80 0.66 0.67 -39.16
C ASN A 80 -0.11 -0.44 -39.90
N LYS A 81 0.42 -1.67 -39.97
CA LYS A 81 -0.24 -2.83 -40.57
C LYS A 81 -1.57 -3.17 -39.85
N MET A 82 -1.66 -2.94 -38.55
CA MET A 82 -2.85 -3.17 -37.77
C MET A 82 -3.83 -1.99 -37.76
N HIS A 83 -3.53 -0.93 -38.51
CA HIS A 83 -4.37 0.28 -38.58
C HIS A 83 -4.65 0.94 -37.22
N ILE A 84 -3.76 0.77 -36.22
CA ILE A 84 -3.88 1.37 -34.90
C ILE A 84 -3.89 2.90 -34.99
N SER A 85 -3.29 3.49 -36.03
CA SER A 85 -3.33 4.95 -36.29
C SER A 85 -4.74 5.55 -36.28
N ARG A 86 -5.79 4.77 -36.61
CA ARG A 86 -7.18 5.25 -36.64
C ARG A 86 -7.83 5.43 -35.27
N ILE A 87 -7.29 4.79 -34.24
CA ILE A 87 -7.82 4.77 -32.89
C ILE A 87 -6.90 5.47 -31.88
N VAL A 88 -5.82 6.08 -32.34
CA VAL A 88 -4.90 6.85 -31.49
C VAL A 88 -5.65 8.01 -30.84
N ASN A 89 -5.64 8.05 -29.52
CA ASN A 89 -6.13 9.15 -28.71
C ASN A 89 -5.29 9.26 -27.44
N SER A 90 -5.45 10.37 -26.70
CA SER A 90 -4.70 10.65 -25.46
C SER A 90 -4.82 9.54 -24.43
N GLU A 91 -6.02 8.95 -24.26
CA GLU A 91 -6.23 7.87 -23.29
C GLU A 91 -5.49 6.59 -23.67
N LEU A 92 -5.52 6.18 -24.95
CA LEU A 92 -4.77 5.02 -25.45
C LEU A 92 -3.27 5.21 -25.21
N VAL A 93 -2.73 6.35 -25.64
CA VAL A 93 -1.29 6.63 -25.52
C VAL A 93 -0.88 6.63 -24.05
N TYR A 94 -1.61 7.32 -23.18
CA TYR A 94 -1.34 7.34 -21.75
C TYR A 94 -1.34 5.92 -21.12
N ARG A 95 -2.37 5.11 -21.40
CA ARG A 95 -2.46 3.75 -20.84
C ARG A 95 -1.38 2.82 -21.35
N VAL A 96 -1.00 2.93 -22.63
CA VAL A 96 0.10 2.15 -23.20
C VAL A 96 1.43 2.56 -22.59
N LEU A 97 1.74 3.86 -22.48
CA LEU A 97 2.97 4.35 -21.84
C LEU A 97 3.08 3.86 -20.40
N ARG A 98 1.98 3.93 -19.66
CA ARG A 98 1.91 3.46 -18.28
C ARG A 98 2.10 1.95 -18.17
N SER A 99 1.52 1.18 -19.06
CA SER A 99 1.71 -0.28 -19.13
C SER A 99 3.16 -0.64 -19.46
N CYS A 100 3.85 0.18 -20.27
CA CYS A 100 5.22 -0.04 -20.73
C CYS A 100 6.28 0.69 -19.90
N CYS A 101 6.01 0.95 -18.61
CA CYS A 101 6.86 1.77 -17.72
C CYS A 101 8.30 1.28 -17.49
N GLN A 102 8.67 0.09 -17.94
CA GLN A 102 10.03 -0.48 -17.91
C GLN A 102 10.73 -0.48 -19.28
N HIS A 103 10.07 0.01 -20.32
CA HIS A 103 10.55 -0.02 -21.71
C HIS A 103 10.70 1.41 -22.25
N GLY A 104 11.78 2.11 -21.83
CA GLY A 104 11.95 3.55 -22.06
C GLY A 104 12.06 3.94 -23.54
N ILE A 105 12.97 3.29 -24.28
CA ILE A 105 13.21 3.60 -25.70
C ILE A 105 12.01 3.20 -26.56
N GLU A 106 11.43 2.05 -26.31
CA GLU A 106 10.25 1.55 -27.01
C GLU A 106 9.05 2.47 -26.77
N SER A 107 8.85 2.92 -25.54
CA SER A 107 7.82 3.90 -25.20
C SER A 107 8.03 5.24 -25.92
N PHE A 108 9.28 5.69 -26.03
CA PHE A 108 9.61 6.91 -26.76
C PHE A 108 9.36 6.75 -28.28
N ARG A 109 9.70 5.59 -28.88
CA ARG A 109 9.40 5.26 -30.28
C ARG A 109 7.89 5.24 -30.51
N PHE A 110 7.12 4.59 -29.64
CA PHE A 110 5.66 4.55 -29.70
C PHE A 110 5.04 5.95 -29.63
N PHE A 111 5.49 6.77 -28.70
CA PHE A 111 5.01 8.14 -28.53
C PHE A 111 5.28 9.01 -29.77
N ASN A 112 6.47 8.93 -30.33
CA ASN A 112 6.81 9.65 -31.56
C ASN A 112 5.99 9.14 -32.74
N TRP A 113 5.81 7.82 -32.88
CA TRP A 113 4.95 7.23 -33.88
C TRP A 113 3.52 7.76 -33.77
N ALA A 114 2.92 7.77 -32.60
CA ALA A 114 1.56 8.27 -32.39
C ALA A 114 1.41 9.72 -32.84
N ARG A 115 2.39 10.58 -32.58
CA ARG A 115 2.39 12.00 -33.00
C ARG A 115 2.50 12.18 -34.50
N THR A 116 3.22 11.31 -35.19
CA THR A 116 3.45 11.45 -36.66
C THR A 116 2.34 10.85 -37.49
N GLN A 117 1.62 9.86 -36.98
CA GLN A 117 0.63 9.10 -37.75
C GLN A 117 -0.79 9.67 -37.67
N HIS A 118 -1.10 10.47 -36.65
CA HIS A 118 -2.42 11.05 -36.51
C HIS A 118 -2.36 12.58 -36.44
N PRO A 119 -2.72 13.29 -37.51
CA PRO A 119 -2.56 14.76 -37.60
C PRO A 119 -3.37 15.54 -36.55
N GLN A 120 -4.44 14.94 -36.02
CA GLN A 120 -5.30 15.55 -34.99
C GLN A 120 -4.89 15.19 -33.58
N TYR A 121 -3.90 14.32 -33.37
CA TYR A 121 -3.41 13.95 -32.06
C TYR A 121 -2.30 14.92 -31.63
N ASP A 122 -2.63 15.77 -30.66
CA ASP A 122 -1.67 16.64 -29.97
C ASP A 122 -1.51 16.15 -28.51
N PRO A 123 -0.30 15.69 -28.13
CA PRO A 123 -0.06 15.17 -26.79
C PRO A 123 -0.26 16.24 -25.72
N THR A 124 -0.99 15.90 -24.69
CA THR A 124 -1.20 16.75 -23.51
C THR A 124 -0.05 16.61 -22.51
N THR A 125 -0.05 17.44 -21.47
CA THR A 125 0.94 17.35 -20.37
C THR A 125 1.01 15.97 -19.75
N VAL A 126 -0.10 15.24 -19.69
CA VAL A 126 -0.20 13.94 -19.00
C VAL A 126 0.63 12.85 -19.70
N GLU A 127 0.58 12.77 -21.03
CA GLU A 127 1.33 11.78 -21.80
C GLU A 127 2.84 12.09 -21.78
N PHE A 128 3.19 13.37 -21.87
CA PHE A 128 4.58 13.80 -21.74
C PHE A 128 5.14 13.44 -20.35
N GLU A 129 4.39 13.69 -19.30
CA GLU A 129 4.79 13.36 -17.94
C GLU A 129 4.98 11.85 -17.72
N GLU A 130 4.07 11.01 -18.26
CA GLU A 130 4.21 9.57 -18.13
C GLU A 130 5.40 9.02 -18.93
N LEU A 131 5.67 9.60 -20.11
CA LEU A 131 6.88 9.29 -20.86
C LEU A 131 8.15 9.69 -20.11
N LEU A 132 8.19 10.90 -19.53
CA LEU A 132 9.33 11.35 -18.71
C LEU A 132 9.57 10.44 -17.50
N LYS A 133 8.50 10.01 -16.81
CA LYS A 133 8.60 9.03 -15.71
C LYS A 133 9.21 7.71 -16.19
N THR A 134 8.79 7.23 -17.34
CA THR A 134 9.29 5.99 -17.91
C THR A 134 10.77 6.10 -18.28
N LEU A 135 11.18 7.19 -18.93
CA LEU A 135 12.57 7.44 -19.30
C LEU A 135 13.48 7.64 -18.08
N ALA A 136 13.00 8.32 -17.02
CA ALA A 136 13.73 8.47 -15.77
C ALA A 136 13.93 7.13 -15.04
N ARG A 137 12.89 6.26 -14.98
CA ARG A 137 12.99 4.90 -14.40
C ARG A 137 14.04 4.05 -15.13
N THR A 138 14.06 4.13 -16.44
CA THR A 138 14.95 3.33 -17.30
C THR A 138 16.32 3.98 -17.55
N ALA A 139 16.57 5.16 -16.94
CA ALA A 139 17.83 5.91 -17.03
C ALA A 139 18.23 6.37 -18.43
N HIS A 140 17.25 6.61 -19.31
CA HIS A 140 17.51 7.16 -20.63
C HIS A 140 17.53 8.70 -20.60
N TRP A 141 18.54 9.25 -19.92
CA TRP A 141 18.61 10.68 -19.57
C TRP A 141 18.69 11.59 -20.81
N GLU A 142 19.48 11.22 -21.81
CA GLU A 142 19.59 12.01 -23.06
C GLU A 142 18.24 12.12 -23.78
N THR A 143 17.54 11.00 -23.90
CA THR A 143 16.21 10.96 -24.55
C THR A 143 15.20 11.75 -23.71
N MET A 144 15.25 11.62 -22.39
CA MET A 144 14.42 12.38 -21.48
C MET A 144 14.60 13.89 -21.67
N TRP A 145 15.84 14.37 -21.77
CA TRP A 145 16.10 15.79 -22.00
C TRP A 145 15.66 16.28 -23.37
N LYS A 146 15.70 15.44 -24.41
CA LYS A 146 15.10 15.76 -25.71
C LYS A 146 13.60 15.97 -25.60
N VAL A 147 12.90 15.14 -24.83
CA VAL A 147 11.46 15.29 -24.55
C VAL A 147 11.18 16.57 -23.76
N VAL A 148 11.96 16.89 -22.75
CA VAL A 148 11.86 18.15 -21.98
C VAL A 148 12.02 19.38 -22.88
N GLN A 149 12.97 19.34 -23.83
CA GLN A 149 13.17 20.43 -24.81
C GLN A 149 11.97 20.54 -25.76
N GLN A 150 11.37 19.43 -26.18
CA GLN A 150 10.14 19.43 -26.99
C GLN A 150 8.96 20.07 -26.22
N MET A 151 8.75 19.72 -24.94
CA MET A 151 7.74 20.35 -24.10
C MET A 151 7.94 21.86 -23.99
N LYS A 152 9.20 22.29 -23.79
CA LYS A 152 9.53 23.71 -23.72
C LYS A 152 9.24 24.45 -25.04
N ALA A 153 9.58 23.84 -26.19
CA ALA A 153 9.29 24.40 -27.52
C ALA A 153 7.78 24.55 -27.78
N GLN A 154 6.97 23.70 -27.18
CA GLN A 154 5.50 23.73 -27.27
C GLN A 154 4.84 24.53 -26.15
N ASN A 155 5.63 25.23 -25.30
CA ASN A 155 5.15 25.94 -24.10
C ASN A 155 4.32 25.07 -23.12
N ILE A 156 4.57 23.77 -23.08
CA ILE A 156 3.96 22.85 -22.14
C ILE A 156 4.69 22.96 -20.78
N PRO A 157 4.01 23.32 -19.68
CA PRO A 157 4.66 23.47 -18.40
C PRO A 157 5.07 22.11 -17.81
N ILE A 158 6.20 22.09 -17.12
CA ILE A 158 6.66 20.90 -16.38
C ILE A 158 6.17 21.02 -14.94
N SER A 159 5.46 19.99 -14.46
CA SER A 159 4.95 19.99 -13.09
C SER A 159 6.04 19.76 -12.04
N PRO A 160 5.91 20.33 -10.83
CA PRO A 160 6.82 20.05 -9.72
C PRO A 160 6.94 18.56 -9.42
N SER A 161 5.89 17.77 -9.60
CA SER A 161 5.89 16.33 -9.32
C SER A 161 6.79 15.54 -10.28
N ILE A 162 6.85 15.92 -11.55
CA ILE A 162 7.79 15.34 -12.51
C ILE A 162 9.23 15.68 -12.16
N VAL A 163 9.48 16.93 -11.80
CA VAL A 163 10.83 17.34 -11.37
C VAL A 163 11.26 16.56 -10.14
N SER A 164 10.39 16.45 -9.15
CA SER A 164 10.63 15.65 -7.95
C SER A 164 10.96 14.19 -8.30
N PHE A 165 10.18 13.59 -9.19
CA PHE A 165 10.40 12.23 -9.67
C PHE A 165 11.77 12.05 -10.35
N ILE A 166 12.18 12.99 -11.21
CA ILE A 166 13.47 12.96 -11.90
C ILE A 166 14.62 13.09 -10.88
N ILE A 167 14.52 14.04 -9.94
CA ILE A 167 15.52 14.25 -8.88
C ILE A 167 15.69 12.99 -8.02
N GLU A 168 14.60 12.35 -7.62
CA GLU A 168 14.65 11.09 -6.86
C GLU A 168 15.38 9.98 -7.63
N HIS A 169 15.12 9.86 -8.93
CA HIS A 169 15.77 8.85 -9.77
C HIS A 169 17.24 9.14 -10.01
N TYR A 170 17.64 10.42 -10.10
CA TYR A 170 19.05 10.80 -10.09
C TYR A 170 19.71 10.40 -8.76
N GLY A 171 19.07 10.69 -7.62
CA GLY A 171 19.55 10.31 -6.30
C GLY A 171 19.76 8.80 -6.16
N LYS A 172 18.75 7.99 -6.52
CA LYS A 172 18.83 6.52 -6.51
C LYS A 172 19.97 5.94 -7.36
N ARG A 173 20.44 6.69 -8.36
CA ARG A 173 21.56 6.33 -9.25
C ARG A 173 22.88 6.96 -8.86
N GLY A 174 22.93 7.74 -7.79
CA GLY A 174 24.13 8.45 -7.34
C GLY A 174 24.50 9.65 -8.21
N LEU A 175 23.65 10.09 -9.12
CA LEU A 175 23.88 11.20 -10.05
C LEU A 175 23.53 12.55 -9.40
N ILE A 176 24.17 12.84 -8.26
CA ILE A 176 23.79 13.98 -7.42
C ILE A 176 24.06 15.32 -8.07
N ASP A 177 25.13 15.45 -8.86
CA ASP A 177 25.49 16.70 -9.52
C ASP A 177 24.41 17.12 -10.51
N GLN A 178 23.86 16.18 -11.26
CA GLN A 178 22.76 16.40 -12.20
C GLN A 178 21.45 16.75 -11.46
N ALA A 179 21.20 16.13 -10.31
CA ALA A 179 20.05 16.48 -9.47
C ALA A 179 20.18 17.92 -8.93
N VAL A 180 21.38 18.34 -8.47
CA VAL A 180 21.65 19.70 -8.00
C VAL A 180 21.54 20.72 -9.14
N GLU A 181 22.06 20.39 -10.31
CA GLU A 181 21.97 21.25 -11.50
C GLU A 181 20.50 21.46 -11.88
N LEU A 182 19.71 20.40 -11.96
CA LEU A 182 18.26 20.48 -12.25
C LEU A 182 17.56 21.34 -11.18
N PHE A 183 17.79 21.06 -9.90
CA PHE A 183 17.19 21.80 -8.79
C PHE A 183 17.50 23.31 -8.82
N ASN A 184 18.69 23.70 -9.23
CA ASN A 184 19.07 25.11 -9.35
C ASN A 184 18.51 25.81 -10.59
N ARG A 185 18.27 25.04 -11.68
CA ARG A 185 17.75 25.56 -12.96
C ARG A 185 16.22 25.52 -13.08
N LEU A 186 15.47 25.13 -12.03
CA LEU A 186 14.01 24.99 -12.07
C LEU A 186 13.27 26.20 -12.61
N LYS A 187 13.75 27.41 -12.29
CA LYS A 187 13.17 28.65 -12.80
C LYS A 187 13.19 28.75 -14.32
N ASN A 188 14.20 28.14 -14.98
CA ASN A 188 14.33 28.13 -16.43
C ASN A 188 13.27 27.25 -17.10
N PHE A 189 12.62 26.39 -16.34
CA PHE A 189 11.54 25.49 -16.77
C PHE A 189 10.16 25.98 -16.28
N GLY A 190 10.07 27.20 -15.73
CA GLY A 190 8.81 27.73 -15.19
C GLY A 190 8.34 27.03 -13.90
N CYS A 191 9.18 26.21 -13.28
CA CYS A 191 8.84 25.44 -12.10
C CYS A 191 9.31 26.13 -10.81
N SER A 192 8.45 26.15 -9.79
CA SER A 192 8.78 26.68 -8.46
C SER A 192 9.42 25.61 -7.56
N GLN A 193 10.28 26.06 -6.64
CA GLN A 193 10.86 25.18 -5.62
C GLN A 193 9.83 24.95 -4.50
N THR A 194 8.90 23.99 -4.74
CA THR A 194 7.88 23.58 -3.76
C THR A 194 8.48 22.68 -2.67
N THR A 195 7.71 22.45 -1.58
CA THR A 195 8.10 21.48 -0.53
C THR A 195 8.39 20.09 -1.11
N GLU A 196 7.60 19.65 -2.11
CA GLU A 196 7.78 18.37 -2.80
C GLU A 196 9.15 18.27 -3.48
N VAL A 197 9.57 19.33 -4.19
CA VAL A 197 10.88 19.37 -4.87
C VAL A 197 12.04 19.43 -3.87
N TYR A 198 11.86 20.15 -2.75
CA TYR A 198 12.83 20.13 -1.65
C TYR A 198 12.97 18.75 -1.06
N ASN A 199 11.86 18.04 -0.81
CA ASN A 199 11.84 16.68 -0.27
C ASN A 199 12.55 15.69 -1.21
N ALA A 200 12.31 15.78 -2.52
CA ALA A 200 13.00 14.97 -3.50
C ALA A 200 14.52 15.20 -3.50
N MET A 201 14.94 16.47 -3.38
CA MET A 201 16.38 16.80 -3.32
C MET A 201 17.02 16.37 -2.00
N LEU A 202 16.33 16.51 -0.86
CA LEU A 202 16.76 15.98 0.42
C LEU A 202 16.90 14.46 0.38
N PHE A 203 15.93 13.76 -0.22
CA PHE A 203 16.01 12.32 -0.43
C PHE A 203 17.26 11.95 -1.25
N ALA A 204 17.50 12.61 -2.39
CA ALA A 204 18.66 12.34 -3.23
C ALA A 204 19.99 12.55 -2.48
N LEU A 205 20.08 13.59 -1.66
CA LEU A 205 21.27 13.86 -0.83
C LEU A 205 21.47 12.80 0.26
N CYS A 206 20.40 12.32 0.87
CA CYS A 206 20.44 11.26 1.88
C CYS A 206 20.87 9.91 1.27
N GLU A 207 20.40 9.56 0.07
CA GLU A 207 20.80 8.34 -0.65
C GLU A 207 22.31 8.28 -0.90
N VAL A 208 22.92 9.40 -1.28
CA VAL A 208 24.38 9.48 -1.45
C VAL A 208 25.13 9.78 -0.14
N LYS A 209 24.44 9.77 1.01
CA LYS A 209 25.00 10.04 2.35
C LYS A 209 25.65 11.43 2.49
N ASN A 210 25.24 12.40 1.67
CA ASN A 210 25.67 13.79 1.76
C ASN A 210 24.83 14.57 2.78
N PHE A 211 25.01 14.27 4.07
CA PHE A 211 24.22 14.86 5.15
C PHE A 211 24.51 16.34 5.37
N GLN A 212 25.73 16.80 5.08
CA GLN A 212 26.06 18.23 5.15
C GLN A 212 25.27 19.03 4.11
N GLY A 213 25.20 18.52 2.89
CA GLY A 213 24.36 19.09 1.83
C GLY A 213 22.88 19.09 2.18
N ALA A 214 22.37 18.00 2.75
CA ALA A 214 20.98 17.88 3.20
C ALA A 214 20.67 18.91 4.30
N TYR A 215 21.56 19.07 5.26
CA TYR A 215 21.43 20.07 6.34
C TYR A 215 21.46 21.51 5.82
N ALA A 216 22.35 21.82 4.89
CA ALA A 216 22.40 23.14 4.24
C ALA A 216 21.11 23.40 3.42
N LEU A 217 20.56 22.37 2.77
CA LEU A 217 19.37 22.48 1.95
C LEU A 217 18.12 22.76 2.80
N ILE A 218 17.93 22.08 3.93
CA ILE A 218 16.79 22.36 4.82
C ILE A 218 16.87 23.78 5.40
N ARG A 219 18.05 24.23 5.77
CA ARG A 219 18.24 25.62 6.21
C ARG A 219 17.89 26.63 5.10
N ARG A 220 18.21 26.30 3.83
CA ARG A 220 17.83 27.12 2.67
C ARG A 220 16.32 27.12 2.47
N MET A 221 15.66 25.97 2.61
CA MET A 221 14.20 25.80 2.53
C MET A 221 13.49 26.72 3.52
N ILE A 222 13.90 26.66 4.80
CA ILE A 222 13.35 27.48 5.88
C ILE A 222 13.59 28.98 5.63
N ARG A 223 14.80 29.37 5.24
CA ARG A 223 15.12 30.80 4.93
C ARG A 223 14.29 31.37 3.78
N LYS A 224 13.84 30.51 2.85
CA LYS A 224 12.95 30.90 1.75
C LYS A 224 11.45 30.93 2.13
N GLY A 225 11.12 30.65 3.39
CA GLY A 225 9.75 30.63 3.88
C GLY A 225 8.99 29.34 3.50
N THR A 226 9.67 28.33 2.93
CA THR A 226 9.05 27.04 2.66
C THR A 226 9.04 26.21 3.95
N VAL A 227 7.86 25.83 4.43
CA VAL A 227 7.71 25.11 5.69
C VAL A 227 8.02 23.61 5.50
N PRO A 228 8.95 23.03 6.30
CA PRO A 228 9.15 21.58 6.32
C PRO A 228 7.90 20.86 6.79
N ASP A 229 7.55 19.76 6.11
CA ASP A 229 6.43 18.89 6.46
C ASP A 229 6.89 17.59 7.13
N LYS A 230 5.94 16.72 7.51
CA LYS A 230 6.22 15.40 8.08
C LYS A 230 7.19 14.59 7.21
N LEU A 231 7.02 14.64 5.89
CA LEU A 231 7.86 13.92 4.94
C LEU A 231 9.30 14.45 4.93
N THR A 232 9.47 15.76 5.02
CA THR A 232 10.80 16.41 5.14
C THR A 232 11.61 15.85 6.32
N TYR A 233 10.98 15.80 7.51
CA TYR A 233 11.62 15.26 8.70
C TYR A 233 11.88 13.76 8.60
N SER A 234 10.91 13.00 8.08
CA SER A 234 11.07 11.55 7.90
C SER A 234 12.21 11.20 6.95
N ILE A 235 12.37 11.92 5.84
CA ILE A 235 13.46 11.70 4.88
C ILE A 235 14.82 11.89 5.57
N LEU A 236 14.98 12.97 6.32
CA LEU A 236 16.24 13.28 6.99
C LEU A 236 16.56 12.27 8.11
N VAL A 237 15.59 11.99 8.98
CA VAL A 237 15.78 11.03 10.07
C VAL A 237 16.06 9.62 9.51
N ASN A 238 15.33 9.17 8.50
CA ASN A 238 15.57 7.88 7.86
C ASN A 238 16.95 7.82 7.18
N GLY A 239 17.35 8.92 6.54
CA GLY A 239 18.66 9.02 5.93
C GLY A 239 19.79 8.84 6.95
N TRP A 240 19.73 9.53 8.09
CA TRP A 240 20.72 9.37 9.16
C TRP A 240 20.65 7.98 9.80
N CYS A 241 19.45 7.48 10.10
CA CYS A 241 19.30 6.14 10.70
C CYS A 241 19.84 5.04 9.79
N SER A 242 19.57 5.11 8.48
CA SER A 242 20.09 4.14 7.50
C SER A 242 21.62 4.17 7.36
N ALA A 243 22.24 5.29 7.71
CA ALA A 243 23.70 5.41 7.78
C ALA A 243 24.28 5.07 9.17
N GLY A 244 23.46 4.61 10.12
CA GLY A 244 23.87 4.32 11.49
C GLY A 244 24.13 5.55 12.37
N LYS A 245 23.72 6.74 11.93
CA LYS A 245 23.98 8.03 12.58
C LYS A 245 22.80 8.49 13.42
N MET A 246 22.41 7.68 14.39
CA MET A 246 21.23 7.93 15.25
C MET A 246 21.37 9.17 16.13
N ARG A 247 22.59 9.42 16.65
CA ARG A 247 22.85 10.59 17.51
C ARG A 247 22.61 11.88 16.72
N GLU A 248 23.12 11.94 15.50
CA GLU A 248 22.94 13.10 14.61
C GLU A 248 21.47 13.31 14.24
N ALA A 249 20.69 12.24 14.03
CA ALA A 249 19.26 12.33 13.80
C ALA A 249 18.52 12.94 15.01
N GLN A 250 18.88 12.52 16.23
CA GLN A 250 18.32 13.06 17.46
C GLN A 250 18.71 14.53 17.65
N GLU A 251 20.00 14.85 17.52
CA GLU A 251 20.51 16.23 17.63
C GLU A 251 19.85 17.18 16.63
N PHE A 252 19.59 16.69 15.41
CA PHE A 252 18.85 17.45 14.39
C PHE A 252 17.41 17.77 14.84
N LEU A 253 16.67 16.80 15.36
CA LEU A 253 15.30 17.00 15.83
C LEU A 253 15.26 17.98 17.01
N GLU A 254 16.22 17.88 17.94
CA GLU A 254 16.35 18.80 19.07
C GLU A 254 16.70 20.22 18.62
N GLU A 255 17.60 20.37 17.62
CA GLU A 255 17.95 21.67 17.06
C GLU A 255 16.74 22.32 16.36
N MET A 256 15.99 21.55 15.57
CA MET A 256 14.79 22.06 14.89
C MET A 256 13.74 22.52 15.91
N SER A 257 13.50 21.72 16.94
CA SER A 257 12.57 22.08 18.03
C SER A 257 12.98 23.37 18.73
N ARG A 258 14.27 23.52 19.06
CA ARG A 258 14.81 24.77 19.67
C ARG A 258 14.61 26.00 18.78
N LYS A 259 14.57 25.82 17.46
CA LYS A 259 14.34 26.91 16.50
C LYS A 259 12.85 27.15 16.22
N GLY A 260 11.96 26.46 16.92
CA GLY A 260 10.51 26.57 16.72
C GLY A 260 9.96 25.81 15.52
N PHE A 261 10.77 25.00 14.86
CA PHE A 261 10.35 24.12 13.76
C PHE A 261 10.10 22.73 14.32
N ASN A 262 8.94 22.56 14.96
CA ASN A 262 8.55 21.25 15.46
C ASN A 262 8.02 20.39 14.32
N PRO A 263 8.46 19.11 14.22
CA PRO A 263 7.85 18.18 13.28
C PRO A 263 6.36 18.00 13.63
N PRO A 264 5.47 17.80 12.63
CA PRO A 264 4.03 17.58 12.88
C PRO A 264 3.71 16.25 13.58
N VAL A 265 4.72 15.43 13.81
CA VAL A 265 4.68 14.19 14.62
C VAL A 265 5.79 14.25 15.68
N ARG A 266 5.62 13.47 16.74
CA ARG A 266 6.61 13.40 17.81
C ARG A 266 7.96 12.93 17.26
N GLY A 267 9.04 13.66 17.58
CA GLY A 267 10.37 13.33 17.10
C GLY A 267 10.85 11.91 17.46
N ARG A 268 10.40 11.38 18.62
CA ARG A 268 10.71 10.01 19.07
C ARG A 268 10.05 8.95 18.16
N ASP A 269 8.81 9.17 17.69
CA ASP A 269 8.12 8.26 16.77
C ASP A 269 8.84 8.21 15.41
N LEU A 270 9.31 9.38 14.92
CA LEU A 270 10.12 9.43 13.71
C LEU A 270 11.45 8.65 13.85
N LEU A 271 12.09 8.71 15.02
CA LEU A 271 13.30 7.93 15.28
C LEU A 271 13.02 6.42 15.31
N ILE A 272 11.92 5.99 15.92
CA ILE A 272 11.51 4.57 15.93
C ILE A 272 11.27 4.09 14.51
N ASP A 273 10.48 4.83 13.72
CA ASP A 273 10.21 4.50 12.31
C ASP A 273 11.49 4.46 11.47
N GLY A 274 12.41 5.39 11.70
CA GLY A 274 13.73 5.44 11.07
C GLY A 274 14.59 4.22 11.40
N LEU A 275 14.62 3.82 12.66
CA LEU A 275 15.34 2.64 13.13
C LEU A 275 14.76 1.35 12.54
N LEU A 276 13.44 1.22 12.51
CA LEU A 276 12.75 0.07 11.91
C LEU A 276 13.02 -0.02 10.41
N SER A 277 12.99 1.11 9.70
CA SER A 277 13.29 1.18 8.27
C SER A 277 14.75 0.81 7.96
N ALA A 278 15.66 1.13 8.85
CA ALA A 278 17.09 0.80 8.75
C ALA A 278 17.43 -0.64 9.22
N GLY A 279 16.46 -1.37 9.79
CA GLY A 279 16.66 -2.72 10.31
C GLY A 279 17.23 -2.80 11.72
N TYR A 280 17.34 -1.68 12.45
CA TYR A 280 17.87 -1.63 13.82
C TYR A 280 16.77 -1.89 14.87
N LEU A 281 16.18 -3.09 14.83
CA LEU A 281 15.05 -3.46 15.70
C LEU A 281 15.40 -3.34 17.19
N GLU A 282 16.57 -3.81 17.63
CA GLU A 282 16.99 -3.74 19.04
C GLU A 282 17.08 -2.30 19.55
N SER A 283 17.59 -1.39 18.73
CA SER A 283 17.65 0.03 19.08
C SER A 283 16.25 0.64 19.16
N ALA A 284 15.35 0.27 18.28
CA ALA A 284 13.95 0.71 18.32
C ALA A 284 13.23 0.20 19.59
N LYS A 285 13.41 -1.08 19.94
CA LYS A 285 12.91 -1.68 21.20
C LYS A 285 13.46 -0.95 22.43
N GLY A 286 14.76 -0.66 22.45
CA GLY A 286 15.41 0.08 23.54
C GLY A 286 14.83 1.49 23.71
N LEU A 287 14.61 2.21 22.59
CA LEU A 287 14.02 3.55 22.61
C LEU A 287 12.57 3.52 23.13
N VAL A 288 11.74 2.57 22.67
CA VAL A 288 10.35 2.46 23.13
C VAL A 288 10.28 2.09 24.60
N ARG A 289 11.12 1.14 25.08
CA ARG A 289 11.20 0.81 26.53
C ARG A 289 11.58 2.04 27.38
N LYS A 290 12.47 2.90 26.88
CA LYS A 290 12.80 4.14 27.57
C LYS A 290 11.62 5.09 27.59
N MET A 291 10.90 5.25 26.46
CA MET A 291 9.71 6.09 26.38
C MET A 291 8.62 5.63 27.35
N THR A 292 8.30 4.34 27.37
CA THR A 292 7.26 3.80 28.27
C THR A 292 7.62 3.95 29.75
N LYS A 293 8.90 3.78 30.11
CA LYS A 293 9.37 4.06 31.48
C LYS A 293 9.25 5.54 31.88
N GLU A 294 9.39 6.44 30.91
CA GLU A 294 9.19 7.89 31.09
C GLU A 294 7.71 8.30 31.04
N GLY A 295 6.78 7.36 30.88
CA GLY A 295 5.34 7.61 30.80
C GLY A 295 4.86 8.10 29.44
N PHE A 296 5.69 8.00 28.38
CA PHE A 296 5.29 8.35 27.03
C PHE A 296 4.91 7.10 26.22
N VAL A 297 3.90 7.23 25.38
CA VAL A 297 3.48 6.18 24.45
C VAL A 297 3.80 6.59 23.01
N PRO A 298 4.21 5.64 22.13
CA PRO A 298 4.32 5.90 20.70
C PRO A 298 2.93 6.17 20.09
N ASP A 299 2.88 6.73 18.89
CA ASP A 299 1.62 6.76 18.15
C ASP A 299 1.22 5.34 17.69
N VAL A 300 -0.08 5.17 17.36
CA VAL A 300 -0.63 3.84 17.01
C VAL A 300 0.07 3.27 15.77
N GLY A 301 0.37 4.09 14.78
CA GLY A 301 1.04 3.66 13.55
C GLY A 301 2.46 3.17 13.80
N THR A 302 3.24 3.92 14.58
CA THR A 302 4.61 3.54 14.99
C THR A 302 4.60 2.28 15.86
N PHE A 303 3.65 2.18 16.80
CA PHE A 303 3.48 0.96 17.60
C PHE A 303 3.16 -0.25 16.71
N ASN A 304 2.23 -0.13 15.78
CA ASN A 304 1.86 -1.22 14.87
C ASN A 304 3.07 -1.68 14.02
N SER A 305 3.85 -0.74 13.49
CA SER A 305 5.06 -1.03 12.73
C SER A 305 6.12 -1.77 13.57
N LEU A 306 6.31 -1.34 14.82
CA LEU A 306 7.22 -1.99 15.76
C LEU A 306 6.73 -3.38 16.15
N ALA A 307 5.44 -3.54 16.49
CA ALA A 307 4.83 -4.81 16.84
C ALA A 307 4.94 -5.83 15.69
N GLU A 308 4.66 -5.41 14.44
CA GLU A 308 4.87 -6.27 13.28
C GLU A 308 6.33 -6.72 13.12
N ALA A 309 7.28 -5.82 13.33
CA ALA A 309 8.70 -6.13 13.24
C ALA A 309 9.12 -7.16 14.31
N ILE A 310 8.70 -6.95 15.56
CA ILE A 310 8.95 -7.89 16.67
C ILE A 310 8.29 -9.25 16.42
N CYS A 311 7.05 -9.28 15.90
CA CYS A 311 6.37 -10.53 15.57
C CYS A 311 7.05 -11.34 14.47
N LYS A 312 7.78 -10.67 13.55
CA LYS A 312 8.58 -11.34 12.51
C LYS A 312 9.85 -12.00 13.06
N THR A 313 10.42 -11.47 14.13
CA THR A 313 11.59 -12.08 14.80
C THR A 313 11.20 -13.19 15.78
N GLY A 314 9.91 -13.33 16.09
CA GLY A 314 9.42 -14.39 17.00
C GLY A 314 9.44 -14.00 18.48
N GLU A 315 9.78 -12.79 18.83
CA GLU A 315 9.84 -12.28 20.21
C GLU A 315 8.46 -11.86 20.75
N ILE A 316 7.56 -12.83 20.82
CA ILE A 316 6.14 -12.60 21.12
C ILE A 316 5.93 -12.11 22.55
N ASP A 317 6.71 -12.63 23.52
CA ASP A 317 6.65 -12.18 24.92
C ASP A 317 6.87 -10.68 25.02
N PHE A 318 7.92 -10.20 24.38
CA PHE A 318 8.22 -8.77 24.37
C PHE A 318 7.08 -7.95 23.73
N CYS A 319 6.48 -8.46 22.65
CA CYS A 319 5.37 -7.77 21.96
C CYS A 319 4.15 -7.64 22.88
N ILE A 320 3.79 -8.70 23.60
CA ILE A 320 2.63 -8.72 24.51
C ILE A 320 2.88 -7.84 25.73
N ASP A 321 4.06 -7.91 26.34
CA ASP A 321 4.44 -7.06 27.47
C ASP A 321 4.40 -5.57 27.07
N LEU A 322 5.00 -5.23 25.93
CA LEU A 322 4.97 -3.87 25.41
C LEU A 322 3.54 -3.40 25.13
N PHE A 323 2.70 -4.24 24.53
CA PHE A 323 1.28 -3.93 24.31
C PHE A 323 0.55 -3.65 25.61
N ASN A 324 0.77 -4.47 26.65
CA ASN A 324 0.17 -4.25 27.95
C ASN A 324 0.64 -2.93 28.59
N ASP A 325 1.92 -2.61 28.48
CA ASP A 325 2.48 -1.37 29.04
C ASP A 325 1.93 -0.12 28.35
N VAL A 326 1.87 -0.11 27.01
CA VAL A 326 1.34 1.06 26.26
C VAL A 326 -0.16 1.22 26.46
N CYS A 327 -0.93 0.12 26.62
CA CYS A 327 -2.35 0.20 26.93
C CYS A 327 -2.57 0.78 28.33
N ARG A 328 -1.77 0.39 29.33
CA ARG A 328 -1.82 0.98 30.70
C ARG A 328 -1.54 2.48 30.70
N LEU A 329 -0.66 2.93 29.81
CA LEU A 329 -0.31 4.34 29.64
C LEU A 329 -1.32 5.13 28.78
N GLY A 330 -2.40 4.49 28.31
CA GLY A 330 -3.50 5.15 27.60
C GLY A 330 -3.37 5.18 26.08
N LEU A 331 -2.61 4.25 25.47
CA LEU A 331 -2.66 4.09 24.01
C LEU A 331 -4.06 3.64 23.59
N CYS A 332 -4.73 4.44 22.78
CA CYS A 332 -5.99 4.05 22.13
C CYS A 332 -5.66 3.14 20.94
N SER A 333 -5.57 1.83 21.20
CA SER A 333 -5.26 0.81 20.20
C SER A 333 -6.38 0.73 19.15
N ASP A 334 -6.03 0.61 17.89
CA ASP A 334 -6.96 0.37 16.79
C ASP A 334 -7.18 -1.14 16.52
N ILE A 335 -8.09 -1.47 15.62
CA ILE A 335 -8.38 -2.87 15.24
C ILE A 335 -7.13 -3.56 14.67
N GLU A 336 -6.28 -2.82 13.96
CA GLU A 336 -5.05 -3.38 13.38
C GLU A 336 -4.05 -3.74 14.48
N THR A 337 -3.91 -2.90 15.52
CA THR A 337 -3.11 -3.21 16.72
C THR A 337 -3.54 -4.54 17.33
N TYR A 338 -4.83 -4.69 17.62
CA TYR A 338 -5.38 -5.92 18.21
C TYR A 338 -5.13 -7.13 17.30
N LYS A 339 -5.35 -6.99 15.99
CA LYS A 339 -5.12 -8.05 15.01
C LYS A 339 -3.66 -8.51 14.97
N ILE A 340 -2.70 -7.58 15.01
CA ILE A 340 -1.26 -7.89 15.04
C ILE A 340 -0.94 -8.72 16.29
N VAL A 341 -1.35 -8.25 17.46
CA VAL A 341 -0.99 -8.89 18.74
C VAL A 341 -1.72 -10.22 18.92
N ILE A 342 -3.01 -10.32 18.59
CA ILE A 342 -3.77 -11.59 18.60
C ILE A 342 -3.13 -12.60 17.64
N THR A 343 -2.75 -12.15 16.45
CA THR A 343 -2.10 -13.05 15.47
C THR A 343 -0.75 -13.55 15.96
N ALA A 344 0.01 -12.71 16.64
CA ALA A 344 1.28 -13.05 17.24
C ALA A 344 1.11 -14.08 18.38
N ALA A 345 0.24 -13.79 19.35
CA ALA A 345 -0.08 -14.69 20.46
C ALA A 345 -0.57 -16.07 19.96
N ALA A 346 -1.52 -16.07 19.01
CA ALA A 346 -2.04 -17.30 18.41
C ALA A 346 -1.00 -18.09 17.62
N LYS A 347 -0.03 -17.45 16.97
CA LYS A 347 1.09 -18.12 16.29
C LYS A 347 2.09 -18.73 17.27
N ALA A 348 2.33 -18.08 18.40
CA ALA A 348 3.18 -18.54 19.48
C ALA A 348 2.50 -19.60 20.36
N ASP A 349 1.29 -20.03 19.99
CA ASP A 349 0.51 -21.01 20.71
C ASP A 349 0.01 -20.55 22.10
N ARG A 350 -0.03 -19.23 22.34
CA ARG A 350 -0.53 -18.57 23.58
C ARG A 350 -2.00 -18.24 23.43
N ILE A 351 -2.84 -19.27 23.32
CA ILE A 351 -4.27 -19.10 23.00
C ILE A 351 -4.99 -18.31 24.08
N ASP A 352 -4.72 -18.54 25.37
CA ASP A 352 -5.37 -17.87 26.48
C ASP A 352 -5.16 -16.34 26.46
N GLU A 353 -3.94 -15.93 26.14
CA GLU A 353 -3.64 -14.50 25.99
C GLU A 353 -4.28 -13.90 24.74
N ALA A 354 -4.32 -14.65 23.64
CA ALA A 354 -5.03 -14.22 22.44
C ALA A 354 -6.53 -13.99 22.75
N PHE A 355 -7.13 -14.83 23.59
CA PHE A 355 -8.50 -14.64 24.11
C PHE A 355 -8.64 -13.37 24.96
N GLN A 356 -7.73 -13.17 25.92
CA GLN A 356 -7.77 -11.98 26.77
C GLN A 356 -7.65 -10.68 25.92
N ILE A 357 -6.79 -10.68 24.92
CA ILE A 357 -6.61 -9.53 24.02
C ILE A 357 -7.84 -9.32 23.15
N LEU A 358 -8.47 -10.39 22.64
CA LEU A 358 -9.74 -10.32 21.92
C LEU A 358 -10.85 -9.73 22.80
N HIS A 359 -10.98 -10.17 24.07
CA HIS A 359 -11.93 -9.63 25.02
C HIS A 359 -11.72 -8.14 25.25
N ARG A 360 -10.48 -7.70 25.50
CA ARG A 360 -10.15 -6.27 25.64
C ARG A 360 -10.52 -5.46 24.38
N SER A 361 -10.37 -6.02 23.19
CA SER A 361 -10.81 -5.36 21.96
C SER A 361 -12.32 -5.11 21.94
N ILE A 362 -13.10 -6.07 22.42
CA ILE A 362 -14.57 -5.96 22.51
C ILE A 362 -14.96 -4.93 23.58
N GLU A 363 -14.33 -4.97 24.75
CA GLU A 363 -14.56 -4.02 25.85
C GLU A 363 -14.19 -2.58 25.46
N ALA A 364 -13.18 -2.41 24.61
CA ALA A 364 -12.81 -1.11 24.05
C ALA A 364 -13.80 -0.58 22.98
N GLY A 365 -14.91 -1.31 22.74
CA GLY A 365 -15.96 -0.91 21.81
C GLY A 365 -15.68 -1.21 20.35
N HIS A 366 -14.61 -1.94 20.05
CA HIS A 366 -14.36 -2.39 18.68
C HIS A 366 -15.29 -3.54 18.32
N ARG A 367 -15.97 -3.43 17.17
CA ARG A 367 -16.67 -4.59 16.61
C ARG A 367 -15.64 -5.61 16.17
N PRO A 368 -15.58 -6.80 16.77
CA PRO A 368 -14.59 -7.79 16.35
C PRO A 368 -14.98 -8.34 14.99
N PHE A 369 -14.18 -8.00 14.00
CA PHE A 369 -14.31 -8.56 12.66
C PHE A 369 -13.84 -10.03 12.66
N PRO A 370 -14.31 -10.85 11.70
CA PRO A 370 -13.85 -12.23 11.53
C PRO A 370 -12.32 -12.38 11.47
N SER A 371 -11.61 -11.31 11.09
CA SER A 371 -10.14 -11.27 11.05
C SER A 371 -9.47 -11.40 12.42
N LEU A 372 -10.14 -11.04 13.54
CA LEU A 372 -9.61 -11.22 14.89
C LEU A 372 -9.81 -12.66 15.40
N TYR A 373 -10.89 -13.34 14.96
CA TYR A 373 -11.17 -14.73 15.32
C TYR A 373 -10.33 -15.73 14.54
N ALA A 374 -10.03 -15.44 13.27
CA ALA A 374 -9.32 -16.34 12.37
C ALA A 374 -7.96 -16.84 12.90
N PRO A 375 -7.09 -16.01 13.52
CA PRO A 375 -5.82 -16.48 14.08
C PRO A 375 -5.99 -17.50 15.20
N ILE A 376 -6.96 -17.29 16.10
CA ILE A 376 -7.27 -18.17 17.24
C ILE A 376 -7.81 -19.51 16.74
N LEU A 377 -8.78 -19.47 15.80
CA LEU A 377 -9.29 -20.69 15.17
C LEU A 377 -8.16 -21.51 14.52
N LYS A 378 -7.24 -20.84 13.81
CA LYS A 378 -6.07 -21.53 13.22
C LYS A 378 -5.17 -22.13 14.28
N ALA A 379 -5.03 -21.54 15.45
CA ALA A 379 -4.23 -22.11 16.54
C ALA A 379 -4.88 -23.38 17.09
N PHE A 380 -6.19 -23.39 17.35
CA PHE A 380 -6.91 -24.59 17.74
C PHE A 380 -6.76 -25.73 16.72
N PHE A 381 -6.94 -25.45 15.45
CA PHE A 381 -6.77 -26.47 14.41
C PHE A 381 -5.33 -27.02 14.34
N ARG A 382 -4.30 -26.17 14.59
CA ARG A 382 -2.90 -26.63 14.66
C ARG A 382 -2.64 -27.57 15.82
N ARG A 383 -3.33 -27.36 16.96
CA ARG A 383 -3.29 -28.23 18.14
C ARG A 383 -4.11 -29.51 17.97
N GLY A 384 -4.91 -29.62 16.92
CA GLY A 384 -5.87 -30.72 16.76
C GLY A 384 -7.10 -30.61 17.66
N GLN A 385 -7.30 -29.47 18.31
CA GLN A 385 -8.43 -29.17 19.19
C GLN A 385 -9.65 -28.72 18.38
N PHE A 386 -10.23 -29.65 17.62
CA PHE A 386 -11.32 -29.34 16.69
C PHE A 386 -12.60 -28.90 17.43
N ASP A 387 -12.94 -29.58 18.52
CA ASP A 387 -14.17 -29.32 19.26
C ASP A 387 -14.14 -27.94 19.93
N ASP A 388 -12.98 -27.53 20.46
CA ASP A 388 -12.77 -26.18 20.98
C ASP A 388 -12.89 -25.12 19.87
N ALA A 389 -12.33 -25.41 18.68
CA ALA A 389 -12.46 -24.53 17.53
C ALA A 389 -13.93 -24.35 17.09
N PHE A 390 -14.71 -25.43 17.09
CA PHE A 390 -16.13 -25.39 16.70
C PHE A 390 -16.96 -24.67 17.74
N SER A 391 -16.72 -24.90 19.03
CA SER A 391 -17.34 -24.17 20.13
C SER A 391 -17.05 -22.67 20.02
N PHE A 392 -15.80 -22.31 19.84
CA PHE A 392 -15.38 -20.91 19.70
C PHE A 392 -16.00 -20.21 18.47
N PHE A 393 -16.10 -20.95 17.35
CA PHE A 393 -16.77 -20.44 16.15
C PHE A 393 -18.27 -20.24 16.38
N SER A 394 -18.91 -21.17 17.11
CA SER A 394 -20.32 -21.05 17.51
C SER A 394 -20.55 -19.84 18.41
N ASP A 395 -19.70 -19.66 19.44
CA ASP A 395 -19.75 -18.52 20.34
C ASP A 395 -19.61 -17.17 19.61
N MET A 396 -18.75 -17.13 18.60
CA MET A 396 -18.62 -15.96 17.73
C MET A 396 -19.97 -15.58 17.09
N LYS A 397 -20.70 -16.57 16.57
CA LYS A 397 -22.03 -16.36 15.94
C LYS A 397 -23.06 -15.91 16.97
N VAL A 398 -23.12 -16.58 18.13
CA VAL A 398 -24.03 -16.25 19.22
C VAL A 398 -23.83 -14.83 19.74
N LYS A 399 -22.58 -14.35 19.78
CA LYS A 399 -22.24 -12.96 20.14
C LYS A 399 -22.59 -11.94 19.04
N GLY A 400 -23.23 -12.34 17.96
CA GLY A 400 -23.66 -11.46 16.88
C GLY A 400 -22.53 -11.01 15.93
N HIS A 401 -21.45 -11.78 15.85
CA HIS A 401 -20.34 -11.51 14.94
C HIS A 401 -20.41 -12.44 13.72
N PRO A 402 -21.07 -12.03 12.62
CA PRO A 402 -21.32 -12.91 11.50
C PRO A 402 -20.01 -13.30 10.79
N PRO A 403 -19.82 -14.61 10.51
CA PRO A 403 -18.68 -15.07 9.74
C PRO A 403 -18.78 -14.58 8.29
N ASN A 404 -17.62 -14.42 7.66
CA ASN A 404 -17.53 -14.03 6.25
C ASN A 404 -17.00 -15.18 5.39
N ARG A 405 -17.11 -15.03 4.05
CA ARG A 405 -16.63 -16.01 3.08
C ARG A 405 -15.19 -16.50 3.32
N PRO A 406 -14.17 -15.61 3.58
CA PRO A 406 -12.81 -16.06 3.88
C PRO A 406 -12.71 -16.95 5.12
N LEU A 407 -13.50 -16.67 6.16
CA LEU A 407 -13.49 -17.45 7.39
C LEU A 407 -14.08 -18.86 7.18
N TYR A 408 -15.23 -18.98 6.48
CA TYR A 408 -15.79 -20.28 6.10
C TYR A 408 -14.84 -21.08 5.21
N THR A 409 -14.24 -20.45 4.19
CA THR A 409 -13.25 -21.10 3.32
C THR A 409 -12.06 -21.63 4.10
N MET A 410 -11.63 -20.89 5.13
CA MET A 410 -10.57 -21.33 6.03
C MET A 410 -11.00 -22.55 6.85
N LEU A 411 -12.19 -22.50 7.48
CA LEU A 411 -12.73 -23.61 8.28
C LEU A 411 -12.88 -24.88 7.46
N ILE A 412 -13.50 -24.81 6.29
CA ILE A 412 -13.68 -25.94 5.38
C ILE A 412 -12.32 -26.57 5.05
N LYS A 413 -11.34 -25.75 4.69
CA LYS A 413 -9.99 -26.21 4.35
C LYS A 413 -9.29 -26.88 5.54
N MET A 414 -9.46 -26.36 6.74
CA MET A 414 -8.82 -26.89 7.94
C MET A 414 -9.49 -28.18 8.40
N CYS A 415 -10.83 -28.26 8.39
CA CYS A 415 -11.58 -29.47 8.65
C CYS A 415 -11.21 -30.59 7.65
N SER A 416 -11.12 -30.27 6.35
CA SER A 416 -10.72 -31.23 5.32
C SER A 416 -9.29 -31.76 5.54
N ARG A 417 -8.35 -30.91 5.94
CA ARG A 417 -6.99 -31.33 6.28
C ARG A 417 -6.91 -32.20 7.53
N GLY A 418 -7.81 -31.98 8.49
CA GLY A 418 -7.93 -32.76 9.70
C GLY A 418 -8.77 -34.02 9.56
N GLY A 419 -9.23 -34.36 8.34
CA GLY A 419 -10.08 -35.53 8.09
C GLY A 419 -11.54 -35.38 8.56
N ARG A 420 -11.92 -34.21 9.02
CA ARG A 420 -13.27 -33.90 9.55
C ARG A 420 -14.20 -33.44 8.39
N PHE A 421 -14.40 -34.32 7.40
CA PHE A 421 -15.14 -33.98 6.16
C PHE A 421 -16.64 -33.76 6.38
N VAL A 422 -17.22 -34.31 7.44
CA VAL A 422 -18.65 -34.11 7.78
C VAL A 422 -18.85 -32.66 8.24
N GLU A 423 -18.00 -32.18 9.12
CA GLU A 423 -18.03 -30.81 9.62
C GLU A 423 -17.70 -29.83 8.48
N ALA A 424 -16.75 -30.18 7.61
CA ALA A 424 -16.46 -29.40 6.42
C ALA A 424 -17.68 -29.26 5.49
N SER A 425 -18.46 -30.36 5.32
CA SER A 425 -19.70 -30.33 4.55
C SER A 425 -20.79 -29.46 5.18
N ASN A 426 -20.92 -29.50 6.52
CA ASN A 426 -21.89 -28.65 7.24
C ASN A 426 -21.56 -27.17 7.07
N TYR A 427 -20.29 -26.78 7.19
CA TYR A 427 -19.87 -25.39 6.96
C TYR A 427 -20.03 -24.95 5.52
N LEU A 428 -19.92 -25.86 4.56
CA LEU A 428 -20.14 -25.55 3.14
C LEU A 428 -21.64 -25.30 2.86
N VAL A 429 -22.54 -26.09 3.47
CA VAL A 429 -23.97 -25.89 3.41
C VAL A 429 -24.35 -24.57 4.09
N GLU A 430 -23.90 -24.34 5.33
CA GLU A 430 -24.17 -23.12 6.08
C GLU A 430 -23.71 -21.86 5.31
N MET A 431 -22.55 -21.94 4.64
CA MET A 431 -22.03 -20.86 3.80
C MET A 431 -22.96 -20.54 2.63
N THR A 432 -23.54 -21.56 1.98
CA THR A 432 -24.50 -21.38 0.87
C THR A 432 -25.84 -20.81 1.34
N GLU A 433 -26.33 -21.26 2.51
CA GLU A 433 -27.57 -20.75 3.13
C GLU A 433 -27.44 -19.26 3.46
N LEU A 434 -26.25 -18.78 3.80
CA LEU A 434 -25.96 -17.38 4.05
C LEU A 434 -25.69 -16.57 2.77
N ASN A 435 -25.93 -17.13 1.58
CA ASN A 435 -25.62 -16.52 0.29
C ASN A 435 -24.14 -16.15 0.09
N LEU A 436 -23.25 -16.83 0.80
CA LEU A 436 -21.79 -16.68 0.63
C LEU A 436 -21.31 -17.73 -0.36
N LEU A 437 -21.15 -17.37 -1.64
CA LEU A 437 -20.80 -18.30 -2.71
C LEU A 437 -19.44 -19.01 -2.46
N PRO A 438 -19.42 -20.36 -2.28
CA PRO A 438 -18.18 -21.12 -2.15
C PRO A 438 -17.40 -21.18 -3.47
N MET A 439 -16.10 -21.44 -3.40
CA MET A 439 -15.31 -21.72 -4.58
C MET A 439 -15.48 -23.18 -5.00
N SER A 440 -15.46 -23.50 -6.31
CA SER A 440 -15.54 -24.87 -6.83
C SER A 440 -14.54 -25.80 -6.14
N ARG A 441 -13.31 -25.34 -5.94
CA ARG A 441 -12.28 -26.10 -5.21
C ARG A 441 -12.70 -26.51 -3.78
N SER A 442 -13.58 -25.78 -3.12
CA SER A 442 -14.08 -26.16 -1.79
C SER A 442 -15.07 -27.33 -1.89
N PHE A 443 -15.89 -27.34 -2.94
CA PHE A 443 -16.78 -28.48 -3.23
C PHE A 443 -15.97 -29.74 -3.56
N ASP A 444 -15.02 -29.64 -4.50
CA ASP A 444 -14.16 -30.78 -4.91
C ASP A 444 -13.48 -31.40 -3.69
N MET A 445 -12.83 -30.57 -2.86
CA MET A 445 -12.08 -31.02 -1.68
C MET A 445 -12.96 -31.77 -0.67
N VAL A 446 -14.19 -31.28 -0.42
CA VAL A 446 -15.11 -31.91 0.53
C VAL A 446 -15.71 -33.19 -0.06
N THR A 447 -16.11 -33.15 -1.33
CA THR A 447 -16.69 -34.30 -2.04
C THR A 447 -15.72 -35.48 -2.14
N ASP A 448 -14.48 -35.23 -2.56
CA ASP A 448 -13.43 -36.24 -2.65
C ASP A 448 -13.10 -36.83 -1.27
N GLY A 449 -13.02 -35.97 -0.26
CA GLY A 449 -12.80 -36.41 1.11
C GLY A 449 -13.92 -37.28 1.66
N LEU A 450 -15.19 -36.94 1.41
CA LEU A 450 -16.35 -37.74 1.81
C LEU A 450 -16.39 -39.09 1.10
N LYS A 451 -16.08 -39.12 -0.21
CA LYS A 451 -15.97 -40.36 -0.98
C LYS A 451 -14.89 -41.30 -0.41
N ASN A 452 -13.72 -40.73 -0.11
CA ASN A 452 -12.60 -41.50 0.48
C ASN A 452 -12.92 -42.05 1.88
N CYS A 453 -13.82 -41.39 2.62
CA CYS A 453 -14.30 -41.84 3.92
C CYS A 453 -15.55 -42.76 3.82
N GLY A 454 -15.94 -43.18 2.63
CA GLY A 454 -17.09 -44.09 2.42
C GLY A 454 -18.46 -43.40 2.61
N LYS A 455 -18.52 -42.08 2.72
CA LYS A 455 -19.76 -41.31 2.94
C LYS A 455 -20.37 -40.83 1.60
N HIS A 456 -20.68 -41.78 0.71
CA HIS A 456 -21.12 -41.51 -0.66
C HIS A 456 -22.42 -40.72 -0.75
N ASP A 457 -23.35 -40.90 0.20
CA ASP A 457 -24.66 -40.20 0.19
C ASP A 457 -24.47 -38.70 0.48
N LEU A 458 -23.59 -38.36 1.43
CA LEU A 458 -23.25 -36.95 1.71
C LEU A 458 -22.50 -36.35 0.53
N ALA A 459 -21.57 -37.08 -0.09
CA ALA A 459 -20.85 -36.60 -1.27
C ALA A 459 -21.81 -36.25 -2.42
N LYS A 460 -22.79 -37.10 -2.71
CA LYS A 460 -23.84 -36.80 -3.73
C LYS A 460 -24.66 -35.56 -3.41
N ARG A 461 -25.00 -35.34 -2.13
CA ARG A 461 -25.74 -34.14 -1.71
C ARG A 461 -24.91 -32.87 -1.93
N ILE A 462 -23.61 -32.92 -1.67
CA ILE A 462 -22.72 -31.77 -1.90
C ILE A 462 -22.54 -31.50 -3.40
N GLU A 463 -22.46 -32.54 -4.25
CA GLU A 463 -22.45 -32.39 -5.70
C GLU A 463 -23.75 -31.74 -6.23
N GLN A 464 -24.90 -32.15 -5.72
CA GLN A 464 -26.20 -31.55 -6.05
C GLN A 464 -26.24 -30.05 -5.60
N LEU A 465 -25.71 -29.75 -4.41
CA LEU A 465 -25.62 -28.38 -3.93
C LEU A 465 -24.75 -27.53 -4.84
N GLU A 466 -23.61 -28.06 -5.31
CA GLU A 466 -22.74 -27.35 -6.25
C GLU A 466 -23.46 -27.01 -7.57
N ILE A 467 -24.20 -27.98 -8.12
CA ILE A 467 -24.97 -27.77 -9.34
C ILE A 467 -26.02 -26.67 -9.13
N SER A 468 -26.72 -26.70 -7.97
CA SER A 468 -27.76 -25.69 -7.67
C SER A 468 -27.18 -24.29 -7.51
N VAL A 469 -25.98 -24.18 -6.94
CA VAL A 469 -25.28 -22.89 -6.73
C VAL A 469 -24.67 -22.34 -8.03
N LYS A 470 -24.25 -23.22 -8.96
CA LYS A 470 -23.70 -22.81 -10.28
C LYS A 470 -24.78 -22.54 -11.32
N GLY A 471 -26.01 -23.03 -11.11
CA GLY A 471 -27.13 -22.84 -12.01
C GLY A 471 -27.90 -21.52 -11.82
N ILE A 472 -27.45 -20.69 -10.86
CA ILE A 472 -27.88 -19.31 -10.66
C ILE A 472 -26.85 -18.36 -11.31
#